data_1bd9301c2bddc939f5e3e19db749ce66
#
_entry.id   1bd9301c2bddc939f5e3e19db749ce66
#
_cell.length_a   1.000
_cell.length_b   1.000
_cell.length_c   1.000
_cell.angle_alpha   90.00
_cell.angle_beta   90.00
_cell.angle_gamma   90.00
#
_symmetry.space_group_name_H-M   'P 1'
#
loop_
_entity.id
_entity.type
_entity.pdbx_description
1 polymer ?
#
loop_
_entity_poly.entity_id
_entity_poly.type
_entity_poly.pdbx_seq_one_letter_code
_entity_poly.pdbx_strand_id
1 'polypeptide(L)'
;MPPLVLALLIGGVAGLRSMTAPTAIAWAAYAGWLPLGGTSLGWMGWWGTPWIFTLLAIGELVADKLPTTPSRKAPPGFIGRLVSGALCGAAIGLAASSLPLCIAAGLVGAVIGTFGGHAARMGLCRAFGTDLPAALVEDLAAIGIAAFAVASL
;
A
#
# COMPACT_ATOMS: atom_id res chain seq x y z
N MET A 1 -12.78 11.63 -3.33
CA MET A 1 -12.14 12.21 -2.10
C MET A 1 -11.03 13.19 -2.50
N PRO A 2 -10.55 14.12 -1.62
CA PRO A 2 -9.40 14.94 -1.93
C PRO A 2 -8.15 14.08 -2.23
N PRO A 3 -7.36 14.40 -3.28
CA PRO A 3 -6.21 13.59 -3.68
C PRO A 3 -5.19 13.36 -2.57
N LEU A 4 -4.98 14.36 -1.71
CA LEU A 4 -4.08 14.24 -0.55
C LEU A 4 -4.54 13.18 0.45
N VAL A 5 -5.84 13.09 0.70
CA VAL A 5 -6.41 12.09 1.61
C VAL A 5 -6.27 10.69 1.01
N LEU A 6 -6.53 10.55 -0.30
CA LEU A 6 -6.33 9.29 -1.02
C LEU A 6 -4.86 8.85 -0.97
N ALA A 7 -3.93 9.78 -1.25
CA ALA A 7 -2.49 9.50 -1.19
C ALA A 7 -2.05 9.09 0.23
N LEU A 8 -2.58 9.73 1.27
CA LEU A 8 -2.31 9.38 2.67
C LEU A 8 -2.85 7.98 3.02
N LEU A 9 -4.08 7.66 2.62
CA LEU A 9 -4.70 6.35 2.87
C LEU A 9 -3.94 5.23 2.16
N ILE A 10 -3.65 5.40 0.88
CA ILE A 10 -2.89 4.41 0.09
C ILE A 10 -1.46 4.28 0.62
N GLY A 11 -0.84 5.40 1.03
CA GLY A 11 0.44 5.37 1.75
C GLY A 11 0.34 4.54 3.04
N GLY A 12 -0.72 4.73 3.82
CA GLY A 12 -1.01 3.91 5.01
C GLY A 12 -1.09 2.42 4.69
N VAL A 13 -1.76 2.06 3.61
CA VAL A 13 -1.79 0.67 3.11
C VAL A 13 -0.38 0.18 2.76
N ALA A 14 0.44 1.00 2.06
CA ALA A 14 1.83 0.67 1.76
C ALA A 14 2.66 0.43 3.03
N GLY A 15 2.37 1.18 4.10
CA GLY A 15 2.98 0.99 5.42
C GLY A 15 2.57 -0.32 6.10
N LEU A 16 1.33 -0.77 5.89
CA LEU A 16 0.85 -2.08 6.36
C LEU A 16 1.42 -3.22 5.50
N ARG A 17 1.28 -3.09 4.17
CA ARG A 17 1.65 -4.08 3.15
C ARG A 17 2.24 -3.40 1.93
N SER A 18 3.55 -3.58 1.68
CA SER A 18 4.26 -2.80 0.65
C SER A 18 3.73 -3.02 -0.76
N MET A 19 3.30 -4.24 -1.11
CA MET A 19 2.83 -4.55 -2.46
C MET A 19 1.32 -4.38 -2.66
N THR A 20 0.51 -4.36 -1.60
CA THR A 20 -0.94 -4.19 -1.69
C THR A 20 -1.33 -2.82 -2.26
N ALA A 21 -0.64 -1.75 -1.86
CA ALA A 21 -0.90 -0.41 -2.34
C ALA A 21 -0.61 -0.24 -3.85
N PRO A 22 0.59 -0.59 -4.37
CA PRO A 22 0.85 -0.56 -5.81
C PRO A 22 -0.09 -1.45 -6.62
N THR A 23 -0.49 -2.62 -6.08
CA THR A 23 -1.46 -3.50 -6.72
C THR A 23 -2.79 -2.79 -6.92
N ALA A 24 -3.33 -2.16 -5.87
CA ALA A 24 -4.61 -1.43 -5.96
C ALA A 24 -4.54 -0.28 -6.96
N ILE A 25 -3.47 0.51 -6.95
CA ILE A 25 -3.25 1.61 -7.91
C ILE A 25 -3.10 1.09 -9.34
N ALA A 26 -2.40 -0.02 -9.56
CA ALA A 26 -2.24 -0.61 -10.89
C ALA A 26 -3.59 -1.10 -11.44
N TRP A 27 -4.41 -1.75 -10.62
CA TRP A 27 -5.77 -2.14 -11.02
C TRP A 27 -6.65 -0.93 -11.34
N ALA A 28 -6.58 0.15 -10.53
CA ALA A 28 -7.31 1.39 -10.80
C ALA A 28 -6.87 2.05 -12.11
N ALA A 29 -5.56 2.07 -12.39
CA ALA A 29 -5.02 2.61 -13.63
C ALA A 29 -5.43 1.75 -14.84
N TYR A 30 -5.37 0.43 -14.72
CA TYR A 30 -5.80 -0.51 -15.76
C TYR A 30 -7.30 -0.40 -16.05
N ALA A 31 -8.14 -0.26 -15.03
CA ALA A 31 -9.58 -0.07 -15.17
C ALA A 31 -9.98 1.32 -15.67
N GLY A 32 -9.02 2.24 -15.84
CA GLY A 32 -9.29 3.61 -16.28
C GLY A 32 -9.84 4.55 -15.20
N TRP A 33 -9.88 4.11 -13.94
CA TRP A 33 -10.32 4.96 -12.81
C TRP A 33 -9.25 5.99 -12.42
N LEU A 34 -7.98 5.67 -12.65
CA LEU A 34 -6.86 6.57 -12.45
C LEU A 34 -6.19 6.86 -13.80
N PRO A 35 -6.39 8.05 -14.41
CA PRO A 35 -5.91 8.35 -15.75
C PRO A 35 -4.40 8.66 -15.72
N LEU A 36 -3.57 7.63 -15.88
CA LEU A 36 -2.11 7.75 -15.94
C LEU A 36 -1.56 7.76 -17.38
N GLY A 37 -2.41 7.62 -18.37
CA GLY A 37 -2.01 7.65 -19.78
C GLY A 37 -1.26 8.94 -20.13
N GLY A 38 -0.10 8.81 -20.81
CA GLY A 38 0.75 9.96 -21.16
C GLY A 38 1.63 10.49 -20.02
N THR A 39 1.54 9.94 -18.80
CA THR A 39 2.43 10.28 -17.68
C THR A 39 3.61 9.31 -17.56
N SER A 40 4.62 9.65 -16.76
CA SER A 40 5.76 8.78 -16.46
C SER A 40 5.37 7.45 -15.80
N LEU A 41 4.19 7.38 -15.17
CA LEU A 41 3.65 6.18 -14.52
C LEU A 41 2.56 5.48 -15.35
N GLY A 42 2.41 5.81 -16.64
CA GLY A 42 1.45 5.17 -17.55
C GLY A 42 1.62 3.64 -17.64
N TRP A 43 2.83 3.12 -17.40
CA TRP A 43 3.11 1.69 -17.35
C TRP A 43 2.35 0.94 -16.24
N MET A 44 1.91 1.64 -15.19
CA MET A 44 1.08 1.03 -14.13
C MET A 44 -0.28 0.57 -14.65
N GLY A 45 -0.82 1.21 -15.68
CA GLY A 45 -2.06 0.82 -16.38
C GLY A 45 -1.88 -0.23 -17.48
N TRP A 46 -0.65 -0.70 -17.73
CA TRP A 46 -0.42 -1.76 -18.71
C TRP A 46 -1.00 -3.08 -18.19
N TRP A 47 -1.61 -3.87 -19.07
CA TRP A 47 -2.37 -5.08 -18.70
C TRP A 47 -1.62 -6.08 -17.82
N GLY A 48 -0.31 -6.19 -17.95
CA GLY A 48 0.53 -7.13 -17.19
C GLY A 48 0.88 -6.63 -15.79
N THR A 49 0.92 -5.32 -15.57
CA THR A 49 1.36 -4.70 -14.30
C THR A 49 0.47 -5.08 -13.11
N PRO A 50 -0.86 -5.02 -13.18
CA PRO A 50 -1.72 -5.44 -12.07
C PRO A 50 -1.51 -6.90 -11.67
N TRP A 51 -1.31 -7.78 -12.64
CA TRP A 51 -1.08 -9.20 -12.37
C TRP A 51 0.26 -9.46 -11.69
N ILE A 52 1.33 -8.81 -12.17
CA ILE A 52 2.66 -8.91 -11.55
C ILE A 52 2.60 -8.42 -10.11
N PHE A 53 1.99 -7.25 -9.86
CA PHE A 53 1.86 -6.71 -8.52
C PHE A 53 0.95 -7.55 -7.62
N THR A 54 -0.10 -8.17 -8.18
CA THR A 54 -0.95 -9.12 -7.44
C THR A 54 -0.14 -10.33 -6.98
N LEU A 55 0.69 -10.91 -7.85
CA LEU A 55 1.56 -12.02 -7.48
C LEU A 55 2.58 -11.62 -6.40
N LEU A 56 3.17 -10.43 -6.51
CA LEU A 56 4.08 -9.91 -5.49
C LEU A 56 3.36 -9.67 -4.15
N ALA A 57 2.13 -9.15 -4.18
CA ALA A 57 1.31 -8.96 -2.98
C ALA A 57 0.96 -10.28 -2.31
N ILE A 58 0.58 -11.30 -3.08
CA ILE A 58 0.34 -12.66 -2.56
C ILE A 58 1.63 -13.22 -1.95
N GLY A 59 2.76 -13.07 -2.65
CA GLY A 59 4.07 -13.48 -2.14
C GLY A 59 4.42 -12.80 -0.81
N GLU A 60 4.16 -11.49 -0.68
CA GLU A 60 4.33 -10.76 0.58
C GLU A 60 3.43 -11.30 1.69
N LEU A 61 2.14 -11.55 1.41
CA LEU A 61 1.21 -12.12 2.38
C LEU A 61 1.65 -13.48 2.90
N VAL A 62 2.21 -14.32 2.03
CA VAL A 62 2.75 -15.63 2.40
C VAL A 62 4.05 -15.48 3.19
N ALA A 63 4.99 -14.68 2.68
CA ALA A 63 6.29 -14.48 3.30
C ALA A 63 6.18 -13.94 4.72
N ASP A 64 5.27 -12.99 4.97
CA ASP A 64 5.08 -12.38 6.29
C ASP A 64 4.55 -13.36 7.37
N LYS A 65 4.08 -14.53 6.97
CA LYS A 65 3.64 -15.59 7.89
C LYS A 65 4.75 -16.61 8.20
N LEU A 66 5.90 -16.49 7.53
CA LEU A 66 7.03 -17.38 7.76
C LEU A 66 7.84 -16.94 8.99
N PRO A 67 8.35 -17.89 9.81
CA PRO A 67 9.08 -17.56 11.04
C PRO A 67 10.45 -16.91 10.79
N THR A 68 10.95 -16.99 9.56
CA THR A 68 12.25 -16.43 9.14
C THR A 68 12.17 -14.98 8.66
N THR A 69 10.97 -14.38 8.63
CA THR A 69 10.78 -13.03 8.08
C THR A 69 11.35 -11.96 9.01
N PRO A 70 12.21 -11.06 8.52
CA PRO A 70 12.75 -9.96 9.30
C PRO A 70 11.65 -9.04 9.81
N SER A 71 11.94 -8.34 10.93
CA SER A 71 11.01 -7.35 11.49
C SER A 71 10.68 -6.27 10.44
N ARG A 72 9.43 -5.78 10.44
CA ARG A 72 8.94 -4.71 9.55
C ARG A 72 9.72 -3.41 9.66
N LYS A 73 10.37 -3.19 10.80
CA LYS A 73 11.23 -2.03 11.07
C LYS A 73 12.65 -2.23 10.57
N ALA A 74 12.98 -3.45 10.08
CA ALA A 74 14.27 -3.69 9.45
C ALA A 74 14.43 -2.77 8.22
N PRO A 75 15.62 -2.15 8.03
CA PRO A 75 15.84 -1.13 7.01
C PRO A 75 15.33 -1.50 5.60
N PRO A 76 15.54 -2.71 5.07
CA PRO A 76 15.08 -3.06 3.73
C PRO A 76 13.55 -3.03 3.62
N GLY A 77 12.84 -3.59 4.61
CA GLY A 77 11.38 -3.62 4.62
C GLY A 77 10.76 -2.24 4.78
N PHE A 78 11.34 -1.40 5.62
CA PHE A 78 10.88 -0.03 5.81
C PHE A 78 11.08 0.84 4.57
N ILE A 79 12.26 0.76 3.93
CA ILE A 79 12.54 1.46 2.68
C ILE A 79 11.56 1.03 1.57
N GLY A 80 11.30 -0.26 1.43
CA GLY A 80 10.33 -0.78 0.45
C GLY A 80 8.93 -0.17 0.63
N ARG A 81 8.48 0.00 1.88
CA ARG A 81 7.19 0.64 2.20
C ARG A 81 7.17 2.13 1.87
N LEU A 82 8.26 2.84 2.16
CA LEU A 82 8.39 4.26 1.79
C LEU A 82 8.38 4.44 0.27
N VAL A 83 9.14 3.63 -0.46
CA VAL A 83 9.17 3.66 -1.94
C VAL A 83 7.77 3.36 -2.50
N SER A 84 7.10 2.34 -1.99
CA SER A 84 5.73 1.99 -2.38
C SER A 84 4.74 3.12 -2.11
N GLY A 85 4.79 3.73 -0.91
CA GLY A 85 3.94 4.86 -0.54
C GLY A 85 4.20 6.09 -1.42
N ALA A 86 5.48 6.41 -1.70
CA ALA A 86 5.86 7.50 -2.60
C ALA A 86 5.38 7.26 -4.03
N LEU A 87 5.55 6.03 -4.56
CA LEU A 87 5.11 5.64 -5.90
C LEU A 87 3.60 5.79 -6.06
N CYS A 88 2.82 5.28 -5.09
CA CYS A 88 1.36 5.38 -5.12
C CYS A 88 0.89 6.83 -4.95
N GLY A 89 1.54 7.61 -4.07
CA GLY A 89 1.31 9.04 -3.94
C GLY A 89 1.61 9.79 -5.23
N ALA A 90 2.71 9.44 -5.92
CA ALA A 90 3.05 10.02 -7.21
C ALA A 90 2.01 9.71 -8.28
N ALA A 91 1.48 8.49 -8.33
CA ALA A 91 0.44 8.09 -9.27
C ALA A 91 -0.84 8.94 -9.09
N ILE A 92 -1.30 9.10 -7.85
CA ILE A 92 -2.46 9.94 -7.54
C ILE A 92 -2.15 11.41 -7.84
N GLY A 93 -0.95 11.88 -7.50
CA GLY A 93 -0.52 13.27 -7.71
C GLY A 93 -0.38 13.64 -9.18
N LEU A 94 0.05 12.71 -10.05
CA LEU A 94 0.10 12.92 -11.50
C LEU A 94 -1.31 13.07 -12.08
N ALA A 95 -2.24 12.22 -11.67
CA ALA A 95 -3.63 12.32 -12.11
C ALA A 95 -4.34 13.58 -11.60
N ALA A 96 -3.95 14.10 -10.43
CA ALA A 96 -4.58 15.24 -9.78
C ALA A 96 -3.79 16.57 -9.91
N SER A 97 -2.72 16.61 -10.72
CA SER A 97 -1.85 17.79 -10.90
C SER A 97 -1.27 18.34 -9.58
N SER A 98 -1.06 17.47 -8.59
CA SER A 98 -0.54 17.83 -7.25
C SER A 98 0.58 16.86 -6.78
N LEU A 99 1.50 16.57 -7.70
CA LEU A 99 2.55 15.56 -7.54
C LEU A 99 3.35 15.66 -6.22
N PRO A 100 3.99 16.79 -5.87
CA PRO A 100 4.86 16.84 -4.69
C PRO A 100 4.09 16.63 -3.38
N LEU A 101 2.88 17.19 -3.28
CA LEU A 101 2.05 17.06 -2.09
C LEU A 101 1.53 15.62 -1.90
N CYS A 102 1.13 14.96 -2.99
CA CYS A 102 0.66 13.59 -2.92
C CYS A 102 1.81 12.60 -2.63
N ILE A 103 3.03 12.85 -3.13
CA ILE A 103 4.21 12.06 -2.75
C ILE A 103 4.47 12.21 -1.24
N ALA A 104 4.48 13.44 -0.72
CA ALA A 104 4.67 13.69 0.70
C ALA A 104 3.58 13.02 1.55
N ALA A 105 2.32 13.12 1.14
CA ALA A 105 1.20 12.45 1.81
C ALA A 105 1.34 10.93 1.79
N GLY A 106 1.76 10.33 0.66
CA GLY A 106 2.02 8.91 0.53
C GLY A 106 3.15 8.42 1.44
N LEU A 107 4.24 9.20 1.54
CA LEU A 107 5.34 8.92 2.47
C LEU A 107 4.89 8.98 3.93
N VAL A 108 4.18 10.05 4.31
CA VAL A 108 3.64 10.19 5.67
C VAL A 108 2.69 9.05 6.00
N GLY A 109 1.81 8.69 5.07
CA GLY A 109 0.93 7.53 5.20
C GLY A 109 1.72 6.23 5.43
N ALA A 110 2.79 6.00 4.66
CA ALA A 110 3.62 4.80 4.80
C ALA A 110 4.32 4.73 6.17
N VAL A 111 4.78 5.85 6.70
CA VAL A 111 5.34 5.92 8.07
C VAL A 111 4.26 5.58 9.09
N ILE A 112 3.11 6.24 9.04
CA ILE A 112 1.98 6.00 9.96
C ILE A 112 1.52 4.54 9.88
N GLY A 113 1.35 4.00 8.68
CA GLY A 113 0.94 2.61 8.46
C GLY A 113 1.95 1.60 9.02
N THR A 114 3.27 1.86 8.84
CA THR A 114 4.32 0.95 9.34
C THR A 114 4.34 0.91 10.87
N PHE A 115 4.38 2.05 11.53
CA PHE A 115 4.46 2.11 12.99
C PHE A 115 3.12 1.82 13.66
N GLY A 116 2.02 2.37 13.12
CA GLY A 116 0.67 2.13 13.62
C GLY A 116 0.23 0.68 13.43
N GLY A 117 0.48 0.11 12.26
CA GLY A 117 0.21 -1.30 11.97
C GLY A 117 1.01 -2.24 12.88
N HIS A 118 2.29 -1.93 13.14
CA HIS A 118 3.07 -2.70 14.10
C HIS A 118 2.48 -2.64 15.51
N ALA A 119 2.11 -1.45 15.98
CA ALA A 119 1.49 -1.27 17.31
C ALA A 119 0.15 -2.00 17.40
N ALA A 120 -0.71 -1.87 16.37
CA ALA A 120 -2.00 -2.55 16.30
C ALA A 120 -1.83 -4.08 16.30
N ARG A 121 -0.89 -4.61 15.52
CA ARG A 121 -0.59 -6.05 15.49
C ARG A 121 -0.14 -6.56 16.85
N MET A 122 0.75 -5.83 17.54
CA MET A 122 1.18 -6.20 18.89
C MET A 122 0.02 -6.21 19.90
N GLY A 123 -0.91 -5.26 19.79
CA GLY A 123 -2.14 -5.23 20.59
C GLY A 123 -3.04 -6.44 20.33
N LEU A 124 -3.27 -6.75 19.04
CA LEU A 124 -4.08 -7.89 18.62
C LEU A 124 -3.44 -9.24 19.01
N CYS A 125 -2.12 -9.37 18.90
CA CYS A 125 -1.41 -10.57 19.35
C CYS A 125 -1.60 -10.82 20.85
N ARG A 126 -1.58 -9.76 21.65
CA ARG A 126 -1.86 -9.87 23.11
C ARG A 126 -3.31 -10.29 23.39
N ALA A 127 -4.26 -9.78 22.59
CA ALA A 127 -5.67 -10.09 22.75
C ALA A 127 -6.02 -11.51 22.31
N PHE A 128 -5.45 -11.99 21.18
CA PHE A 128 -5.73 -13.31 20.63
C PHE A 128 -4.80 -14.43 21.14
N GLY A 129 -3.69 -14.08 21.79
CA GLY A 129 -2.69 -15.04 22.26
C GLY A 129 -1.84 -15.67 21.15
N THR A 130 -2.12 -15.39 19.86
CA THR A 130 -1.41 -15.92 18.69
C THR A 130 -1.25 -14.85 17.61
N ASP A 131 -0.20 -14.98 16.78
CA ASP A 131 0.11 -13.98 15.75
C ASP A 131 -0.78 -14.13 14.48
N LEU A 132 -1.23 -15.35 14.17
CA LEU A 132 -1.94 -15.61 12.91
C LEU A 132 -3.27 -14.85 12.77
N PRO A 133 -4.18 -14.81 13.76
CA PRO A 133 -5.40 -14.01 13.65
C PRO A 133 -5.11 -12.51 13.53
N ALA A 134 -4.09 -12.02 14.26
CA ALA A 134 -3.68 -10.62 14.17
C ALA A 134 -3.19 -10.26 12.76
N ALA A 135 -2.40 -11.16 12.14
CA ALA A 135 -1.95 -11.00 10.76
C ALA A 135 -3.11 -10.96 9.76
N LEU A 136 -4.10 -11.86 9.92
CA LEU A 136 -5.26 -11.90 9.04
C LEU A 136 -6.13 -10.64 9.14
N VAL A 137 -6.35 -10.13 10.36
CA VAL A 137 -7.09 -8.86 10.58
C VAL A 137 -6.37 -7.71 9.88
N GLU A 138 -5.05 -7.65 9.99
CA GLU A 138 -4.25 -6.63 9.32
C GLU A 138 -4.33 -6.75 7.79
N ASP A 139 -4.25 -7.97 7.24
CA ASP A 139 -4.39 -8.22 5.80
C ASP A 139 -5.74 -7.73 5.28
N LEU A 140 -6.82 -8.08 6.00
CA LEU A 140 -8.18 -7.64 5.65
C LEU A 140 -8.33 -6.11 5.75
N ALA A 141 -7.75 -5.49 6.77
CA ALA A 141 -7.76 -4.04 6.92
C ALA A 141 -7.00 -3.36 5.76
N ALA A 142 -5.81 -3.84 5.40
CA ALA A 142 -5.02 -3.31 4.30
C ALA A 142 -5.78 -3.40 2.96
N ILE A 143 -6.36 -4.57 2.65
CA ILE A 143 -7.14 -4.79 1.43
C ILE A 143 -8.40 -3.93 1.43
N GLY A 144 -9.13 -3.87 2.55
CA GLY A 144 -10.34 -3.07 2.68
C GLY A 144 -10.10 -1.58 2.50
N ILE A 145 -9.05 -1.03 3.13
CA ILE A 145 -8.67 0.38 2.98
C ILE A 145 -8.22 0.66 1.54
N ALA A 146 -7.43 -0.25 0.92
CA ALA A 146 -7.00 -0.10 -0.46
C ALA A 146 -8.19 -0.08 -1.42
N ALA A 147 -9.13 -1.02 -1.28
CA ALA A 147 -10.35 -1.09 -2.10
C ALA A 147 -11.23 0.16 -1.93
N PHE A 148 -11.41 0.63 -0.70
CA PHE A 148 -12.16 1.85 -0.40
C PHE A 148 -11.51 3.09 -1.03
N ALA A 149 -10.19 3.22 -0.90
CA ALA A 149 -9.45 4.35 -1.47
C ALA A 149 -9.55 4.36 -3.01
N VAL A 150 -9.37 3.21 -3.65
CA VAL A 150 -9.48 3.08 -5.12
C VAL A 150 -10.91 3.33 -5.61
N ALA A 151 -11.92 2.85 -4.88
CA ALA A 151 -13.33 3.11 -5.21
C ALA A 151 -13.71 4.61 -5.03
N SER A 152 -12.87 5.39 -4.37
CA SER A 152 -13.07 6.82 -4.13
C SER A 152 -12.26 7.73 -5.07
N LEU A 153 -11.54 7.13 -6.06
CA LEU A 153 -10.84 7.84 -7.13
C LEU A 153 -11.85 8.38 -8.14
#